data_6c3eaf053d16ae4536697a535622b832
#
_entry.id   6c3eaf053d16ae4536697a535622b832
#
_cell.length_a   1.000
_cell.length_b   1.000
_cell.length_c   1.000
_cell.angle_alpha   90.00
_cell.angle_beta   90.00
_cell.angle_gamma   90.00
#
_symmetry.space_group_name_H-M   'P 1'
#
loop_
_entity.id
_entity.type
_entity.pdbx_description
1 polymer ?
#
loop_
_entity_poly.entity_id
_entity_poly.type
_entity_poly.pdbx_seq_one_letter_code
_entity_poly.pdbx_strand_id
1 'polypeptide(L)'
;MSVALAYGEFCEKMGAIKIEEHIFHHAKRATIDWFASTIPGGLETPAKLTFQALKEEIGSGASTILPAGQKTTPRNAALINGTASHTLEFDDIFRAGLYHPGSPVISAVLALADANDVSGEHFLRAVIAGYEVSNRIASVMVPAHYDFWHTTATVGFFGATAASSFILGSN
;
A
#
# COMPACT_ATOMS: atom_id res chain seq x y z
N MET A 1 26.81 -5.76 5.72
CA MET A 1 25.45 -6.15 5.30
C MET A 1 24.88 -5.01 4.48
N SER A 2 24.28 -5.27 3.32
CA SER A 2 23.65 -4.20 2.52
C SER A 2 22.32 -3.78 3.17
N VAL A 3 21.88 -2.54 2.90
CA VAL A 3 20.59 -2.02 3.41
C VAL A 3 19.42 -2.87 2.89
N ALA A 4 19.48 -3.27 1.62
CA ALA A 4 18.45 -4.12 1.02
C ALA A 4 18.32 -5.47 1.74
N LEU A 5 19.45 -6.10 2.09
CA LEU A 5 19.44 -7.35 2.85
C LEU A 5 18.84 -7.16 4.25
N ALA A 6 19.17 -6.06 4.93
CA ALA A 6 18.61 -5.76 6.24
C ALA A 6 17.08 -5.60 6.21
N TYR A 7 16.54 -4.96 5.18
CA TYR A 7 15.09 -4.85 4.98
C TYR A 7 14.45 -6.20 4.61
N GLY A 8 15.12 -7.03 3.80
CA GLY A 8 14.64 -8.38 3.50
C GLY A 8 14.54 -9.25 4.75
N GLU A 9 15.60 -9.31 5.56
CA GLU A 9 15.60 -10.01 6.85
C GLU A 9 14.53 -9.48 7.83
N PHE A 10 14.28 -8.17 7.83
CA PHE A 10 13.21 -7.58 8.64
C PHE A 10 11.84 -8.09 8.18
N CYS A 11 11.56 -8.06 6.88
CA CYS A 11 10.29 -8.53 6.31
C CYS A 11 10.08 -10.03 6.60
N GLU A 12 11.11 -10.86 6.45
CA GLU A 12 11.05 -12.29 6.78
C GLU A 12 10.65 -12.52 8.24
N LYS A 13 11.22 -11.76 9.16
CA LYS A 13 10.94 -11.87 10.61
C LYS A 13 9.55 -11.38 11.02
N MET A 14 8.88 -10.56 10.19
CA MET A 14 7.58 -9.96 10.52
C MET A 14 6.48 -10.99 10.85
N GLY A 15 6.57 -12.21 10.32
CA GLY A 15 5.65 -13.30 10.63
C GLY A 15 5.77 -13.83 12.06
N ALA A 16 6.98 -13.78 12.64
CA ALA A 16 7.31 -14.40 13.93
C ALA A 16 7.49 -13.41 15.09
N ILE A 17 7.80 -12.14 14.83
CA ILE A 17 8.01 -11.16 15.89
C ILE A 17 6.71 -10.84 16.62
N LYS A 18 6.83 -10.62 17.93
CA LYS A 18 5.72 -10.10 18.72
C LYS A 18 5.51 -8.63 18.38
N ILE A 19 4.34 -8.30 17.86
CA ILE A 19 3.90 -6.92 17.62
C ILE A 19 2.98 -6.52 18.76
N GLU A 20 3.21 -5.34 19.32
CA GLU A 20 2.39 -4.82 20.41
C GLU A 20 1.01 -4.39 19.90
N GLU A 21 -0.02 -4.51 20.73
CA GLU A 21 -1.41 -4.23 20.34
C GLU A 21 -1.62 -2.81 19.81
N HIS A 22 -0.93 -1.82 20.40
CA HIS A 22 -1.05 -0.44 19.95
C HIS A 22 -0.55 -0.24 18.50
N ILE A 23 0.45 -1.02 18.05
CA ILE A 23 0.95 -0.97 16.67
C ILE A 23 -0.10 -1.54 15.71
N PHE A 24 -0.72 -2.68 16.06
CA PHE A 24 -1.86 -3.19 15.30
C PHE A 24 -3.03 -2.21 15.26
N HIS A 25 -3.29 -1.50 16.36
CA HIS A 25 -4.31 -0.47 16.40
C HIS A 25 -4.01 0.66 15.40
N HIS A 26 -2.75 1.11 15.30
CA HIS A 26 -2.36 2.12 14.30
C HIS A 26 -2.49 1.60 12.87
N ALA A 27 -2.11 0.35 12.59
CA ALA A 27 -2.28 -0.24 11.27
C ALA A 27 -3.77 -0.37 10.87
N LYS A 28 -4.66 -0.72 11.81
CA LYS A 28 -6.11 -0.70 11.62
C LYS A 28 -6.62 0.72 11.28
N ARG A 29 -6.16 1.73 12.01
CA ARG A 29 -6.54 3.13 11.74
C ARG A 29 -6.09 3.58 10.35
N ALA A 30 -4.85 3.29 9.95
CA ALA A 30 -4.35 3.58 8.61
C ALA A 30 -5.19 2.88 7.53
N THR A 31 -5.61 1.63 7.78
CA THR A 31 -6.49 0.90 6.87
C THR A 31 -7.87 1.55 6.76
N ILE A 32 -8.45 1.99 7.88
CA ILE A 32 -9.74 2.70 7.88
C ILE A 32 -9.62 4.04 7.13
N ASP A 33 -8.56 4.79 7.36
CA ASP A 33 -8.26 6.04 6.68
C ASP A 33 -8.15 5.83 5.16
N TRP A 34 -7.42 4.79 4.75
CA TRP A 34 -7.31 4.41 3.35
C TRP A 34 -8.68 4.08 2.72
N PHE A 35 -9.57 3.36 3.39
CA PHE A 35 -10.93 3.12 2.89
C PHE A 35 -11.74 4.42 2.81
N ALA A 36 -11.59 5.30 3.81
CA ALA A 36 -12.29 6.58 3.86
C ALA A 36 -11.92 7.50 2.68
N SER A 37 -10.69 7.43 2.20
CA SER A 37 -10.23 8.16 1.02
C SER A 37 -10.52 7.42 -0.29
N THR A 38 -10.36 6.10 -0.33
CA THR A 38 -10.54 5.29 -1.55
C THR A 38 -11.98 5.26 -2.04
N ILE A 39 -12.94 5.09 -1.13
CA ILE A 39 -14.36 4.96 -1.50
C ILE A 39 -14.86 6.19 -2.25
N PRO A 40 -14.77 7.41 -1.72
CA PRO A 40 -15.16 8.60 -2.47
C PRO A 40 -14.23 8.91 -3.65
N GLY A 41 -12.91 8.69 -3.51
CA GLY A 41 -11.94 8.94 -4.59
C GLY A 41 -12.14 8.03 -5.80
N GLY A 42 -12.69 6.82 -5.61
CA GLY A 42 -13.09 5.92 -6.70
C GLY A 42 -14.23 6.44 -7.57
N LEU A 43 -14.95 7.46 -7.07
CA LEU A 43 -16.01 8.15 -7.82
C LEU A 43 -15.49 9.36 -8.62
N GLU A 44 -14.21 9.69 -8.49
CA GLU A 44 -13.59 10.85 -9.13
C GLU A 44 -12.94 10.50 -10.47
N THR A 45 -12.68 11.54 -11.27
CA THR A 45 -12.17 11.39 -12.65
C THR A 45 -10.89 10.59 -12.76
N PRO A 46 -9.83 10.78 -11.95
CA PRO A 46 -8.59 10.02 -12.10
C PRO A 46 -8.80 8.50 -11.97
N ALA A 47 -9.55 8.06 -10.96
CA ALA A 47 -9.85 6.64 -10.77
C ALA A 47 -10.73 6.07 -11.91
N LYS A 48 -11.72 6.84 -12.37
CA LYS A 48 -12.57 6.44 -13.51
C LYS A 48 -11.78 6.29 -14.80
N LEU A 49 -10.85 7.20 -15.08
CA LEU A 49 -9.99 7.10 -16.26
C LEU A 49 -9.05 5.91 -16.20
N THR A 50 -8.44 5.65 -15.02
CA THR A 50 -7.60 4.48 -14.81
C THR A 50 -8.40 3.19 -15.01
N PHE A 51 -9.61 3.12 -14.44
CA PHE A 51 -10.53 2.00 -14.66
C PHE A 51 -10.87 1.80 -16.14
N GLN A 52 -11.21 2.87 -16.86
CA GLN A 52 -11.53 2.80 -18.28
C GLN A 52 -10.35 2.33 -19.14
N ALA A 53 -9.13 2.77 -18.82
CA ALA A 53 -7.92 2.33 -19.51
C ALA A 53 -7.66 0.82 -19.38
N LEU A 54 -8.10 0.22 -18.26
CA LEU A 54 -7.91 -1.18 -17.94
C LEU A 54 -9.17 -2.05 -18.14
N LYS A 55 -10.22 -1.49 -18.72
CA LYS A 55 -11.56 -2.13 -18.79
C LYS A 55 -11.57 -3.54 -19.38
N GLU A 56 -10.67 -3.81 -20.33
CA GLU A 56 -10.58 -5.11 -21.00
C GLU A 56 -10.01 -6.22 -20.10
N GLU A 57 -9.33 -5.84 -19.02
CA GLU A 57 -8.77 -6.74 -18.02
C GLU A 57 -9.69 -6.88 -16.77
N ILE A 58 -10.80 -6.15 -16.72
CA ILE A 58 -11.77 -6.25 -15.62
C ILE A 58 -12.56 -7.56 -15.76
N GLY A 59 -12.79 -8.22 -14.61
CA GLY A 59 -13.42 -9.54 -14.55
C GLY A 59 -12.45 -10.73 -14.58
N SER A 60 -11.14 -10.50 -14.74
CA SER A 60 -10.12 -11.53 -14.94
C SER A 60 -9.29 -11.85 -13.69
N GLY A 61 -9.84 -11.76 -12.48
CA GLY A 61 -9.07 -12.02 -11.26
C GLY A 61 -9.92 -12.05 -10.01
N ALA A 62 -9.26 -12.05 -8.84
CA ALA A 62 -9.92 -12.15 -7.55
C ALA A 62 -9.92 -10.83 -6.75
N SER A 63 -9.08 -9.87 -7.11
CA SER A 63 -8.91 -8.62 -6.36
C SER A 63 -10.00 -7.60 -6.66
N THR A 64 -10.47 -6.91 -5.64
CA THR A 64 -11.63 -6.03 -5.70
C THR A 64 -11.25 -4.60 -6.05
N ILE A 65 -12.00 -3.99 -6.97
CA ILE A 65 -11.96 -2.56 -7.28
C ILE A 65 -13.01 -1.85 -6.43
N LEU A 66 -12.62 -0.81 -5.72
CA LEU A 66 -13.51 -0.03 -4.87
C LEU A 66 -13.92 1.31 -5.53
N PRO A 67 -15.14 1.80 -5.28
CA PRO A 67 -16.24 1.15 -4.53
C PRO A 67 -17.07 0.18 -5.40
N ALA A 68 -16.72 0.01 -6.68
CA ALA A 68 -17.55 -0.69 -7.67
C ALA A 68 -17.76 -2.19 -7.38
N GLY A 69 -16.89 -2.81 -6.58
CA GLY A 69 -16.97 -4.23 -6.23
C GLY A 69 -16.59 -5.20 -7.36
N GLN A 70 -16.18 -4.69 -8.51
CA GLN A 70 -15.76 -5.52 -9.64
C GLN A 70 -14.40 -6.17 -9.37
N LYS A 71 -14.19 -7.34 -9.95
CA LYS A 71 -12.97 -8.12 -9.79
C LYS A 71 -12.01 -7.91 -10.96
N THR A 72 -10.70 -7.93 -10.63
CA THR A 72 -9.63 -7.85 -11.63
C THR A 72 -8.35 -8.49 -11.07
N THR A 73 -7.25 -8.41 -11.82
CA THR A 73 -5.94 -8.86 -11.35
C THR A 73 -5.44 -8.02 -10.17
N PRO A 74 -4.59 -8.56 -9.27
CA PRO A 74 -4.02 -7.78 -8.17
C PRO A 74 -3.31 -6.50 -8.62
N ARG A 75 -2.57 -6.54 -9.73
CA ARG A 75 -1.90 -5.38 -10.31
C ARG A 75 -2.88 -4.26 -10.64
N ASN A 76 -3.95 -4.59 -11.33
CA ASN A 76 -4.95 -3.61 -11.78
C ASN A 76 -5.76 -3.06 -10.60
N ALA A 77 -6.14 -3.92 -9.65
CA ALA A 77 -6.83 -3.49 -8.44
C ALA A 77 -5.97 -2.53 -7.61
N ALA A 78 -4.68 -2.86 -7.42
CA ALA A 78 -3.74 -1.99 -6.70
C ALA A 78 -3.60 -0.62 -7.40
N LEU A 79 -3.48 -0.59 -8.73
CA LEU A 79 -3.35 0.65 -9.48
C LEU A 79 -4.63 1.51 -9.41
N ILE A 80 -5.80 0.92 -9.63
CA ILE A 80 -7.08 1.65 -9.61
C ILE A 80 -7.38 2.16 -8.20
N ASN A 81 -7.26 1.30 -7.19
CA ASN A 81 -7.54 1.66 -5.80
C ASN A 81 -6.49 2.63 -5.25
N GLY A 82 -5.21 2.49 -5.64
CA GLY A 82 -4.15 3.44 -5.28
C GLY A 82 -4.40 4.83 -5.87
N THR A 83 -4.82 4.90 -7.13
CA THR A 83 -5.24 6.17 -7.75
C THR A 83 -6.43 6.76 -6.99
N ALA A 84 -7.44 5.95 -6.66
CA ALA A 84 -8.60 6.39 -5.91
C ALA A 84 -8.24 6.94 -4.53
N SER A 85 -7.40 6.21 -3.78
CA SER A 85 -7.05 6.57 -2.39
C SER A 85 -6.33 7.91 -2.28
N HIS A 86 -5.56 8.29 -3.31
CA HIS A 86 -4.76 9.53 -3.29
C HIS A 86 -5.41 10.70 -4.05
N THR A 87 -6.54 10.49 -4.71
CA THR A 87 -7.18 11.51 -5.56
C THR A 87 -7.69 12.73 -4.77
N LEU A 88 -8.15 12.53 -3.54
CA LEU A 88 -8.78 13.59 -2.73
C LEU A 88 -7.81 14.32 -1.81
N GLU A 89 -6.55 13.88 -1.72
CA GLU A 89 -5.47 14.52 -0.96
C GLU A 89 -5.78 14.70 0.54
N PHE A 90 -6.55 13.78 1.15
CA PHE A 90 -6.78 13.75 2.60
C PHE A 90 -6.42 12.40 3.25
N ASP A 91 -5.82 11.51 2.47
CA ASP A 91 -5.23 10.27 2.93
C ASP A 91 -4.03 10.50 3.87
N ASP A 92 -3.66 9.48 4.63
CA ASP A 92 -2.65 9.55 5.67
C ASP A 92 -1.31 10.15 5.19
N ILE A 93 -0.63 10.88 6.07
CA ILE A 93 0.66 11.49 5.77
C ILE A 93 1.73 11.15 6.82
N PHE A 94 2.87 10.68 6.38
CA PHE A 94 4.10 10.62 7.17
C PHE A 94 4.90 11.92 7.00
N ARG A 95 4.70 12.86 7.91
CA ARG A 95 5.26 14.23 7.82
C ARG A 95 6.78 14.27 7.70
N ALA A 96 7.49 13.41 8.43
CA ALA A 96 8.95 13.38 8.40
C ALA A 96 9.50 12.97 7.02
N GLY A 97 8.70 12.30 6.20
CA GLY A 97 9.06 11.86 4.85
C GLY A 97 8.34 12.62 3.73
N LEU A 98 7.45 13.58 4.05
CA LEU A 98 6.59 14.25 3.07
C LEU A 98 5.94 13.26 2.09
N TYR A 99 5.25 12.25 2.64
CA TYR A 99 4.91 11.04 1.94
C TYR A 99 3.59 10.45 2.46
N HIS A 100 2.77 9.91 1.55
CA HIS A 100 1.49 9.25 1.83
C HIS A 100 1.64 7.72 1.74
N PRO A 101 1.93 7.02 2.84
CA PRO A 101 2.23 5.58 2.80
C PRO A 101 1.03 4.70 2.45
N GLY A 102 -0.17 5.07 2.84
CA GLY A 102 -1.37 4.24 2.66
C GLY A 102 -1.68 3.96 1.21
N SER A 103 -1.58 4.97 0.35
CA SER A 103 -1.92 4.83 -1.05
C SER A 103 -1.14 3.70 -1.75
N PRO A 104 0.20 3.65 -1.77
CA PRO A 104 0.93 2.55 -2.40
C PRO A 104 0.88 1.26 -1.60
N VAL A 105 1.05 1.30 -0.27
CA VAL A 105 1.22 0.09 0.55
C VAL A 105 -0.09 -0.65 0.72
N ILE A 106 -1.15 0.02 1.19
CA ILE A 106 -2.42 -0.66 1.49
C ILE A 106 -3.10 -1.13 0.20
N SER A 107 -3.00 -0.35 -0.88
CA SER A 107 -3.55 -0.75 -2.18
C SER A 107 -2.92 -2.05 -2.70
N ALA A 108 -1.59 -2.18 -2.59
CA ALA A 108 -0.88 -3.39 -3.00
C ALA A 108 -1.22 -4.58 -2.10
N VAL A 109 -1.20 -4.37 -0.77
CA VAL A 109 -1.48 -5.43 0.22
C VAL A 109 -2.92 -5.94 0.09
N LEU A 110 -3.91 -5.04 -0.01
CA LEU A 110 -5.32 -5.43 -0.12
C LEU A 110 -5.57 -6.22 -1.40
N ALA A 111 -5.00 -5.78 -2.53
CA ALA A 111 -5.16 -6.47 -3.79
C ALA A 111 -4.59 -7.90 -3.75
N LEU A 112 -3.43 -8.10 -3.11
CA LEU A 112 -2.83 -9.42 -2.94
C LEU A 112 -3.57 -10.26 -1.89
N ALA A 113 -4.00 -9.65 -0.79
CA ALA A 113 -4.75 -10.35 0.25
C ALA A 113 -6.06 -10.92 -0.27
N ASP A 114 -6.79 -10.14 -1.07
CA ASP A 114 -8.02 -10.57 -1.76
C ASP A 114 -7.77 -11.78 -2.68
N ALA A 115 -6.63 -11.79 -3.38
CA ALA A 115 -6.29 -12.85 -4.32
C ALA A 115 -5.78 -14.13 -3.64
N ASN A 116 -5.28 -14.07 -2.40
CA ASN A 116 -4.61 -15.16 -1.71
C ASN A 116 -5.29 -15.62 -0.41
N ASP A 117 -6.50 -15.14 -0.13
CA ASP A 117 -7.28 -15.48 1.08
C ASP A 117 -6.47 -15.27 2.38
N VAL A 118 -5.88 -14.11 2.53
CA VAL A 118 -4.97 -13.77 3.63
C VAL A 118 -5.76 -13.37 4.87
N SER A 119 -5.34 -13.85 6.04
CA SER A 119 -5.95 -13.47 7.31
C SER A 119 -5.78 -11.97 7.62
N GLY A 120 -6.71 -11.40 8.39
CA GLY A 120 -6.62 -9.99 8.78
C GLY A 120 -5.35 -9.65 9.58
N GLU A 121 -4.84 -10.59 10.39
CA GLU A 121 -3.57 -10.39 11.10
C GLU A 121 -2.40 -10.34 10.12
N HIS A 122 -2.34 -11.26 9.17
CA HIS A 122 -1.27 -11.30 8.17
C HIS A 122 -1.30 -10.04 7.28
N PHE A 123 -2.49 -9.59 6.88
CA PHE A 123 -2.69 -8.31 6.20
C PHE A 123 -2.11 -7.13 6.99
N LEU A 124 -2.46 -7.00 8.28
CA LEU A 124 -1.95 -5.89 9.11
C LEU A 124 -0.44 -5.95 9.32
N ARG A 125 0.14 -7.15 9.44
CA ARG A 125 1.60 -7.33 9.50
C ARG A 125 2.28 -6.86 8.22
N ALA A 126 1.69 -7.14 7.05
CA ALA A 126 2.17 -6.65 5.77
C ALA A 126 2.11 -5.12 5.67
N VAL A 127 1.02 -4.51 6.12
CA VAL A 127 0.89 -3.04 6.19
C VAL A 127 2.00 -2.45 7.05
N ILE A 128 2.22 -3.01 8.26
CA ILE A 128 3.28 -2.55 9.17
C ILE A 128 4.66 -2.67 8.52
N ALA A 129 4.95 -3.81 7.87
CA ALA A 129 6.22 -4.02 7.17
C ALA A 129 6.46 -2.96 6.07
N GLY A 130 5.46 -2.72 5.24
CA GLY A 130 5.54 -1.73 4.17
C GLY A 130 5.74 -0.31 4.66
N TYR A 131 4.99 0.09 5.70
CA TYR A 131 5.14 1.41 6.33
C TYR A 131 6.52 1.59 6.95
N GLU A 132 7.01 0.59 7.68
CA GLU A 132 8.31 0.67 8.35
C GLU A 132 9.44 0.83 7.34
N VAL A 133 9.46 0.04 6.27
CA VAL A 133 10.49 0.13 5.23
C VAL A 133 10.44 1.47 4.52
N SER A 134 9.28 1.86 4.01
CA SER A 134 9.16 3.10 3.23
C SER A 134 9.33 4.36 4.06
N ASN A 135 8.79 4.41 5.29
CA ASN A 135 8.94 5.57 6.16
C ASN A 135 10.42 5.81 6.53
N ARG A 136 11.20 4.76 6.78
CA ARG A 136 12.66 4.89 7.01
C ARG A 136 13.38 5.43 5.79
N ILE A 137 13.07 4.92 4.60
CA ILE A 137 13.65 5.42 3.34
C ILE A 137 13.26 6.89 3.14
N ALA A 138 11.99 7.25 3.29
CA ALA A 138 11.53 8.62 3.16
C ALA A 138 12.25 9.57 4.11
N SER A 139 12.44 9.17 5.38
CA SER A 139 13.08 10.00 6.40
C SER A 139 14.51 10.40 6.07
N VAL A 140 15.24 9.60 5.28
CA VAL A 140 16.62 9.92 4.89
C VAL A 140 16.72 10.65 3.56
N MET A 141 15.64 10.67 2.77
CA MET A 141 15.62 11.30 1.44
C MET A 141 15.19 12.77 1.49
N VAL A 142 14.31 13.15 2.41
CA VAL A 142 13.83 14.53 2.51
C VAL A 142 14.80 15.41 3.32
N PRO A 143 14.82 16.76 3.08
CA PRO A 143 13.96 17.49 2.15
C PRO A 143 14.42 17.49 0.69
N ALA A 144 15.72 17.27 0.41
CA ALA A 144 16.32 17.47 -0.90
C ALA A 144 15.65 16.67 -2.04
N HIS A 145 15.13 15.47 -1.74
CA HIS A 145 14.44 14.67 -2.74
C HIS A 145 13.13 15.33 -3.20
N TYR A 146 12.39 15.95 -2.27
CA TYR A 146 11.09 16.56 -2.55
C TYR A 146 11.19 17.80 -3.44
N ASP A 147 12.37 18.44 -3.52
CA ASP A 147 12.60 19.57 -4.42
C ASP A 147 12.47 19.18 -5.91
N PHE A 148 12.66 17.89 -6.24
CA PHE A 148 12.65 17.38 -7.61
C PHE A 148 11.64 16.26 -7.87
N TRP A 149 11.24 15.51 -6.83
CA TRP A 149 10.48 14.29 -6.97
C TRP A 149 9.38 14.16 -5.90
N HIS A 150 8.22 13.70 -6.32
CA HIS A 150 7.12 13.39 -5.40
C HIS A 150 7.44 12.12 -4.60
N THR A 151 7.67 12.25 -3.30
CA THR A 151 8.15 11.16 -2.44
C THR A 151 7.19 9.98 -2.40
N THR A 152 5.87 10.21 -2.44
CA THR A 152 4.87 9.14 -2.49
C THR A 152 5.10 8.21 -3.68
N ALA A 153 5.37 8.77 -4.86
CA ALA A 153 5.58 7.98 -6.08
C ALA A 153 6.91 7.20 -6.06
N THR A 154 7.97 7.79 -5.49
CA THR A 154 9.31 7.20 -5.53
C THR A 154 9.61 6.28 -4.36
N VAL A 155 9.17 6.63 -3.15
CA VAL A 155 9.41 5.84 -1.94
C VAL A 155 8.32 4.80 -1.70
N GLY A 156 7.08 5.11 -2.08
CA GLY A 156 5.95 4.19 -1.93
C GLY A 156 6.16 2.84 -2.59
N PHE A 157 6.91 2.82 -3.70
CA PHE A 157 7.31 1.59 -4.37
C PHE A 157 8.06 0.61 -3.43
N PHE A 158 8.99 1.09 -2.61
CA PHE A 158 9.72 0.23 -1.68
C PHE A 158 8.81 -0.35 -0.59
N GLY A 159 7.87 0.46 -0.08
CA GLY A 159 6.88 0.00 0.90
C GLY A 159 5.93 -1.05 0.31
N ALA A 160 5.40 -0.78 -0.88
CA ALA A 160 4.54 -1.72 -1.58
C ALA A 160 5.29 -3.05 -1.89
N THR A 161 6.56 -2.97 -2.29
CA THR A 161 7.38 -4.16 -2.54
C THR A 161 7.60 -4.98 -1.26
N ALA A 162 8.01 -4.35 -0.16
CA ALA A 162 8.23 -5.03 1.12
C ALA A 162 6.96 -5.73 1.63
N ALA A 163 5.84 -5.02 1.60
CA ALA A 163 4.54 -5.56 2.02
C ALA A 163 4.06 -6.70 1.11
N SER A 164 4.23 -6.56 -0.21
CA SER A 164 3.86 -7.59 -1.18
C SER A 164 4.72 -8.85 -1.04
N SER A 165 6.03 -8.69 -0.85
CA SER A 165 6.94 -9.81 -0.60
C SER A 165 6.55 -10.59 0.65
N PHE A 166 6.16 -9.89 1.73
CA PHE A 166 5.68 -10.53 2.95
C PHE A 166 4.39 -11.33 2.71
N ILE A 167 3.39 -10.76 1.99
CA ILE A 167 2.14 -11.48 1.64
C ILE A 167 2.41 -12.72 0.82
N LEU A 168 3.35 -12.66 -0.13
CA LEU A 168 3.65 -13.75 -1.05
C LEU A 168 4.64 -14.77 -0.47
N GLY A 169 5.19 -14.55 0.72
CA GLY A 169 6.21 -15.41 1.32
C GLY A 169 7.50 -15.47 0.50
N SER A 170 7.84 -14.38 -0.19
CA SER A 170 9.06 -14.30 -1.00
C SER A 170 10.28 -14.14 -0.09
N ASN A 171 11.29 -14.98 -0.29
CA ASN A 171 12.57 -14.96 0.45
C ASN A 171 13.63 -14.15 -0.31
#